data_30c655b99a97ae4de4274d16bd62abd0
#
_entry.id   30c655b99a97ae4de4274d16bd62abd0
#
_cell.length_a   1.000
_cell.length_b   1.000
_cell.length_c   1.000
_cell.angle_alpha   90.00
_cell.angle_beta   90.00
_cell.angle_gamma   90.00
#
_symmetry.space_group_name_H-M   'P 1'
#
loop_
_entity.id
_entity.type
_entity.pdbx_description
1 polymer ?
#
loop_
_entity_poly.entity_id
_entity_poly.type
_entity_poly.pdbx_seq_one_letter_code
_entity_poly.pdbx_strand_id
1 'polypeptide(L)'
;MNAVSGILMLVAFLPYVRAIVNHQTVPSPVTWAIWASVDTLALLAMKKEKALNGQIIGAVTGAWIIAVLALVFGKPTMGSIEWVSIAGAMVGIVLWQRTGNAVLAIICSQIATFAGAIPTFVGGYQNPAQEDPVAWTIWFISCIFALFAIKKWNLANALQPLTFTVINTVMVVLVVIRPHLL
;
A
#
# COMPACT_ATOMS: atom_id res chain seq x y z
N MET A 1 2.78 5.32 19.37
CA MET A 1 2.68 4.26 18.35
C MET A 1 2.16 4.78 17.01
N ASN A 2 1.10 5.57 16.95
CA ASN A 2 0.54 6.07 15.69
C ASN A 2 1.55 6.90 14.87
N ALA A 3 2.26 7.85 15.50
CA ALA A 3 3.31 8.64 14.84
C ALA A 3 4.49 7.76 14.39
N VAL A 4 4.88 6.79 15.23
CA VAL A 4 5.99 5.86 14.91
C VAL A 4 5.65 5.04 13.67
N SER A 5 4.44 4.49 13.59
CA SER A 5 3.98 3.77 12.41
C SER A 5 4.04 4.65 11.14
N GLY A 6 3.57 5.90 11.22
CA GLY A 6 3.63 6.83 10.09
C GLY A 6 5.05 7.17 9.64
N ILE A 7 5.94 7.41 10.60
CA ILE A 7 7.36 7.69 10.32
C ILE A 7 8.02 6.46 9.67
N LEU A 8 7.84 5.27 10.24
CA LEU A 8 8.39 4.04 9.67
C LEU A 8 7.84 3.76 8.27
N MET A 9 6.52 3.98 8.07
CA MET A 9 5.89 3.83 6.76
C MET A 9 6.56 4.75 5.73
N LEU A 10 6.81 6.00 6.07
CA LEU A 10 7.45 6.97 5.17
C LEU A 10 8.94 6.69 4.97
N VAL A 11 9.67 6.36 6.05
CA VAL A 11 11.11 6.06 5.98
C VAL A 11 11.40 4.84 5.11
N ALA A 12 10.53 3.84 5.10
CA ALA A 12 10.68 2.65 4.26
C ALA A 12 10.68 2.96 2.75
N PHE A 13 10.16 4.11 2.32
CA PHE A 13 10.27 4.55 0.94
C PHE A 13 11.69 5.01 0.56
N LEU A 14 12.55 5.37 1.53
CA LEU A 14 13.91 5.82 1.23
C LEU A 14 14.77 4.74 0.55
N PRO A 15 14.89 3.51 1.09
CA PRO A 15 15.60 2.43 0.40
C PRO A 15 14.95 2.10 -0.95
N TYR A 16 13.62 2.13 -1.04
CA TYR A 16 12.91 1.87 -2.29
C TYR A 16 13.20 2.95 -3.36
N VAL A 17 13.19 4.24 -3.00
CA VAL A 17 13.61 5.34 -3.88
C VAL A 17 15.06 5.17 -4.34
N ARG A 18 15.95 4.80 -3.41
CA ARG A 18 17.36 4.54 -3.76
C ARG A 18 17.49 3.39 -4.77
N ALA A 19 16.74 2.30 -4.58
CA ALA A 19 16.73 1.17 -5.51
C ALA A 19 16.22 1.58 -6.90
N ILE A 20 15.20 2.44 -6.99
CA ILE A 20 14.70 2.99 -8.25
C ILE A 20 15.76 3.83 -8.95
N VAL A 21 16.37 4.79 -8.25
CA VAL A 21 17.38 5.71 -8.80
C VAL A 21 18.62 4.94 -9.26
N ASN A 22 18.99 3.86 -8.58
CA ASN A 22 20.09 2.99 -8.93
C ASN A 22 19.73 1.93 -9.99
N HIS A 23 18.53 2.00 -10.59
CA HIS A 23 18.02 1.04 -11.57
C HIS A 23 17.99 -0.43 -11.09
N GLN A 24 17.93 -0.64 -9.79
CA GLN A 24 17.78 -1.96 -9.16
C GLN A 24 16.31 -2.41 -9.13
N THR A 25 15.39 -1.46 -9.13
CA THR A 25 13.94 -1.69 -9.15
C THR A 25 13.32 -0.81 -10.24
N VAL A 26 12.37 -1.38 -10.98
CA VAL A 26 11.66 -0.66 -12.06
C VAL A 26 10.18 -0.58 -11.71
N PRO A 27 9.70 0.55 -11.13
CA PRO A 27 8.30 0.68 -10.73
C PRO A 27 7.36 0.84 -11.93
N SER A 28 6.12 0.34 -11.80
CA SER A 28 5.06 0.63 -12.77
C SER A 28 4.38 1.96 -12.42
N PRO A 29 4.42 2.98 -13.30
CA PRO A 29 3.73 4.24 -13.06
C PRO A 29 2.22 4.05 -12.83
N VAL A 30 1.61 3.12 -13.58
CA VAL A 30 0.19 2.84 -13.49
C VAL A 30 -0.16 2.23 -12.13
N THR A 31 0.56 1.20 -11.70
CA THR A 31 0.33 0.54 -10.41
C THR A 31 0.48 1.52 -9.25
N TRP A 32 1.56 2.32 -9.22
CA TRP A 32 1.79 3.28 -8.16
C TRP A 32 0.78 4.43 -8.16
N ALA A 33 0.33 4.89 -9.34
CA ALA A 33 -0.75 5.89 -9.41
C ALA A 33 -2.08 5.33 -8.90
N ILE A 34 -2.41 4.07 -9.20
CA ILE A 34 -3.59 3.39 -8.67
C ILE A 34 -3.50 3.29 -7.14
N TRP A 35 -2.39 2.77 -6.60
CA TRP A 35 -2.21 2.65 -5.16
C TRP A 35 -2.29 4.01 -4.46
N ALA A 36 -1.58 5.01 -4.96
CA ALA A 36 -1.66 6.37 -4.42
C ALA A 36 -3.09 6.91 -4.41
N SER A 37 -3.86 6.65 -5.47
CA SER A 37 -5.26 7.10 -5.60
C SER A 37 -6.21 6.37 -4.65
N VAL A 38 -6.13 5.03 -4.56
CA VAL A 38 -6.99 4.24 -3.67
C VAL A 38 -6.65 4.48 -2.20
N ASP A 39 -5.38 4.67 -1.87
CA ASP A 39 -4.96 5.02 -0.51
C ASP A 39 -5.37 6.46 -0.14
N THR A 40 -5.37 7.38 -1.11
CA THR A 40 -5.93 8.73 -0.91
C THR A 40 -7.43 8.65 -0.63
N LEU A 41 -8.18 7.81 -1.36
CA LEU A 41 -9.60 7.56 -1.09
C LEU A 41 -9.80 7.01 0.33
N ALA A 42 -9.00 6.02 0.73
CA ALA A 42 -9.02 5.47 2.08
C ALA A 42 -8.73 6.55 3.14
N LEU A 43 -7.69 7.36 2.93
CA LEU A 43 -7.31 8.47 3.83
C LEU A 43 -8.47 9.45 4.04
N LEU A 44 -9.12 9.89 2.95
CA LEU A 44 -10.23 10.83 3.02
C LEU A 44 -11.44 10.22 3.75
N ALA A 45 -11.75 8.95 3.47
CA ALA A 45 -12.83 8.22 4.12
C ALA A 45 -12.53 8.00 5.62
N MET A 46 -11.31 7.58 5.97
CA MET A 46 -10.86 7.42 7.35
C MET A 46 -10.86 8.75 8.12
N LYS A 47 -10.52 9.87 7.45
CA LYS A 47 -10.61 11.20 8.04
C LYS A 47 -12.06 11.54 8.42
N LYS A 48 -13.02 11.24 7.56
CA LYS A 48 -14.46 11.44 7.81
C LYS A 48 -14.94 10.60 9.01
N GLU A 49 -14.46 9.35 9.11
CA GLU A 49 -14.79 8.44 10.21
C GLU A 49 -14.00 8.70 11.51
N LYS A 50 -13.15 9.74 11.55
CA LYS A 50 -12.22 10.04 12.67
C LYS A 50 -11.31 8.85 13.02
N ALA A 51 -11.00 8.03 12.03
CA ALA A 51 -10.18 6.82 12.10
C ALA A 51 -8.77 7.01 11.50
N LEU A 52 -8.41 8.26 11.17
CA LEU A 52 -7.13 8.58 10.54
C LEU A 52 -5.96 8.13 11.41
N ASN A 53 -5.00 7.43 10.80
CA ASN A 53 -3.79 6.98 11.45
C ASN A 53 -2.52 7.47 10.69
N GLY A 54 -1.37 7.40 11.36
CA GLY A 54 -0.10 7.85 10.78
C GLY A 54 0.33 6.98 9.60
N GLN A 55 0.03 5.69 9.62
CA GLN A 55 0.43 4.75 8.57
C GLN A 55 -0.15 5.14 7.22
N ILE A 56 -1.46 5.41 7.14
CA ILE A 56 -2.09 5.80 5.86
C ILE A 56 -1.57 7.14 5.36
N ILE A 57 -1.23 8.08 6.26
CA ILE A 57 -0.62 9.36 5.86
C ILE A 57 0.76 9.11 5.23
N GLY A 58 1.60 8.29 5.87
CA GLY A 58 2.91 7.91 5.33
C GLY A 58 2.80 7.16 4.01
N ALA A 59 1.86 6.21 3.90
CA ALA A 59 1.63 5.43 2.69
C ALA A 59 1.22 6.31 1.51
N VAL A 60 0.22 7.17 1.68
CA VAL A 60 -0.24 8.10 0.62
C VAL A 60 0.90 9.01 0.17
N THR A 61 1.63 9.58 1.13
CA THR A 61 2.75 10.48 0.81
C THR A 61 3.83 9.75 0.00
N GLY A 62 4.25 8.58 0.47
CA GLY A 62 5.27 7.78 -0.22
C GLY A 62 4.79 7.25 -1.57
N ALA A 63 3.57 6.76 -1.66
CA ALA A 63 3.01 6.23 -2.91
C ALA A 63 2.97 7.30 -4.02
N TRP A 64 2.59 8.54 -3.70
CA TRP A 64 2.65 9.63 -4.67
C TRP A 64 4.09 9.99 -5.08
N ILE A 65 5.04 9.95 -4.14
CA ILE A 65 6.47 10.14 -4.47
C ILE A 65 6.92 9.09 -5.48
N ILE A 66 6.60 7.80 -5.22
CA ILE A 66 6.98 6.73 -6.15
C ILE A 66 6.23 6.84 -7.47
N ALA A 67 4.95 7.20 -7.48
CA ALA A 67 4.19 7.40 -8.70
C ALA A 67 4.85 8.46 -9.62
N VAL A 68 5.33 9.57 -9.04
CA VAL A 68 6.06 10.61 -9.78
C VAL A 68 7.41 10.09 -10.29
N LEU A 69 8.19 9.41 -9.43
CA LEU A 69 9.46 8.83 -9.85
C LEU A 69 9.28 7.78 -10.95
N ALA A 70 8.21 7.01 -10.89
CA ALA A 70 7.90 5.98 -11.88
C ALA A 70 7.62 6.56 -13.28
N LEU A 71 7.21 7.83 -13.40
CA LEU A 71 7.09 8.48 -14.71
C LEU A 71 8.45 8.65 -15.41
N VAL A 72 9.53 8.74 -14.64
CA VAL A 72 10.89 8.96 -15.15
C VAL A 72 11.66 7.63 -15.26
N PHE A 73 11.58 6.79 -14.23
CA PHE A 73 12.40 5.58 -14.07
C PHE A 73 11.64 4.29 -14.35
N GLY A 74 10.31 4.38 -14.48
CA GLY A 74 9.46 3.20 -14.55
C GLY A 74 9.17 2.72 -15.95
N LYS A 75 8.47 1.58 -16.02
CA LYS A 75 7.89 1.04 -17.25
C LYS A 75 6.38 0.90 -17.05
N PRO A 76 5.55 1.47 -17.94
CA PRO A 76 4.11 1.32 -17.83
C PRO A 76 3.72 -0.14 -18.06
N THR A 77 3.02 -0.71 -17.08
CA THR A 77 2.38 -2.01 -17.20
C THR A 77 0.88 -1.82 -16.95
N MET A 78 0.05 -2.42 -17.78
CA MET A 78 -1.40 -2.36 -17.66
C MET A 78 -1.97 -3.75 -17.93
N GLY A 79 -2.44 -4.40 -16.89
CA GLY A 79 -3.03 -5.74 -16.95
C GLY A 79 -4.45 -5.76 -16.42
N SER A 80 -5.03 -6.95 -16.35
CA SER A 80 -6.41 -7.14 -15.87
C SER A 80 -6.60 -6.70 -14.42
N ILE A 81 -5.54 -6.79 -13.60
CA ILE A 81 -5.61 -6.46 -12.17
C ILE A 81 -5.64 -4.95 -11.94
N GLU A 82 -4.89 -4.19 -12.73
CA GLU A 82 -4.96 -2.73 -12.71
C GLU A 82 -6.37 -2.25 -13.04
N TRP A 83 -7.02 -2.85 -14.04
CA TRP A 83 -8.42 -2.56 -14.37
C TRP A 83 -9.38 -2.91 -13.23
N VAL A 84 -9.19 -4.05 -12.56
CA VAL A 84 -9.99 -4.45 -11.39
C VAL A 84 -9.81 -3.45 -10.24
N SER A 85 -8.58 -2.98 -10.00
CA SER A 85 -8.29 -1.99 -8.94
C SER A 85 -8.93 -0.64 -9.25
N ILE A 86 -8.87 -0.18 -10.50
CA ILE A 86 -9.55 1.05 -10.96
C ILE A 86 -11.06 0.91 -10.77
N ALA A 87 -11.64 -0.20 -11.24
CA ALA A 87 -13.08 -0.45 -11.10
C ALA A 87 -13.50 -0.48 -9.62
N GLY A 88 -12.75 -1.14 -8.75
CA GLY A 88 -12.99 -1.16 -7.30
C GLY A 88 -12.96 0.23 -6.67
N ALA A 89 -11.99 1.06 -7.04
CA ALA A 89 -11.90 2.44 -6.56
C ALA A 89 -13.11 3.27 -7.04
N MET A 90 -13.49 3.14 -8.31
CA MET A 90 -14.67 3.83 -8.88
C MET A 90 -15.96 3.42 -8.16
N VAL A 91 -16.17 2.12 -7.94
CA VAL A 91 -17.32 1.61 -7.18
C VAL A 91 -17.32 2.20 -5.76
N GLY A 92 -16.18 2.23 -5.08
CA GLY A 92 -16.05 2.82 -3.74
C GLY A 92 -16.44 4.30 -3.71
N ILE A 93 -15.98 5.08 -4.68
CA ILE A 93 -16.34 6.51 -4.81
C ILE A 93 -17.84 6.69 -5.03
N VAL A 94 -18.41 5.94 -5.96
CA VAL A 94 -19.85 6.03 -6.28
C VAL A 94 -20.71 5.63 -5.07
N LEU A 95 -20.36 4.54 -4.40
CA LEU A 95 -21.07 4.10 -3.21
C LEU A 95 -20.98 5.15 -2.09
N TRP A 96 -19.81 5.71 -1.86
CA TRP A 96 -19.64 6.76 -0.86
C TRP A 96 -20.48 8.00 -1.19
N GLN A 97 -20.42 8.48 -2.43
CA GLN A 97 -21.21 9.64 -2.87
C GLN A 97 -22.72 9.40 -2.74
N ARG A 98 -23.18 8.19 -3.09
CA ARG A 98 -24.61 7.85 -3.06
C ARG A 98 -25.16 7.58 -1.67
N THR A 99 -24.36 6.93 -0.82
CA THR A 99 -24.82 6.49 0.51
C THR A 99 -24.38 7.43 1.63
N GLY A 100 -23.39 8.28 1.39
CA GLY A 100 -22.71 9.07 2.43
C GLY A 100 -21.89 8.23 3.41
N ASN A 101 -21.85 6.89 3.25
CA ASN A 101 -21.19 5.95 4.14
C ASN A 101 -19.71 5.80 3.78
N ALA A 102 -18.83 6.48 4.53
CA ALA A 102 -17.39 6.45 4.30
C ALA A 102 -16.76 5.06 4.59
N VAL A 103 -17.38 4.22 5.42
CA VAL A 103 -16.88 2.87 5.69
C VAL A 103 -16.92 2.02 4.42
N LEU A 104 -17.93 2.19 3.55
CA LEU A 104 -17.95 1.50 2.25
C LEU A 104 -16.78 1.93 1.36
N ALA A 105 -16.41 3.21 1.38
CA ALA A 105 -15.24 3.67 0.63
C ALA A 105 -13.94 3.05 1.17
N ILE A 106 -13.81 2.92 2.50
CA ILE A 106 -12.67 2.21 3.12
C ILE A 106 -12.63 0.75 2.65
N ILE A 107 -13.75 0.03 2.71
CA ILE A 107 -13.83 -1.37 2.29
C ILE A 107 -13.41 -1.51 0.83
N CYS A 108 -14.01 -0.74 -0.08
CA CYS A 108 -13.70 -0.82 -1.51
C CYS A 108 -12.25 -0.47 -1.80
N SER A 109 -11.68 0.57 -1.15
CA SER A 109 -10.27 0.91 -1.34
C SER A 109 -9.35 -0.19 -0.85
N GLN A 110 -9.64 -0.85 0.29
CA GLN A 110 -8.79 -1.93 0.80
C GLN A 110 -8.89 -3.20 -0.08
N ILE A 111 -10.05 -3.50 -0.64
CA ILE A 111 -10.19 -4.57 -1.65
C ILE A 111 -9.35 -4.24 -2.89
N ALA A 112 -9.42 -3.00 -3.39
CA ALA A 112 -8.63 -2.58 -4.53
C ALA A 112 -7.12 -2.59 -4.25
N THR A 113 -6.69 -2.13 -3.07
CA THR A 113 -5.28 -2.17 -2.62
C THR A 113 -4.77 -3.61 -2.57
N PHE A 114 -5.55 -4.54 -1.98
CA PHE A 114 -5.17 -5.94 -1.89
C PHE A 114 -5.12 -6.60 -3.28
N ALA A 115 -6.10 -6.36 -4.13
CA ALA A 115 -6.09 -6.87 -5.51
C ALA A 115 -4.87 -6.35 -6.28
N GLY A 116 -4.53 -5.06 -6.13
CA GLY A 116 -3.33 -4.45 -6.72
C GLY A 116 -2.01 -5.03 -6.20
N ALA A 117 -2.01 -5.67 -5.03
CA ALA A 117 -0.82 -6.33 -4.48
C ALA A 117 -0.55 -7.71 -5.11
N ILE A 118 -1.52 -8.34 -5.78
CA ILE A 118 -1.35 -9.68 -6.37
C ILE A 118 -0.20 -9.75 -7.38
N PRO A 119 -0.03 -8.81 -8.35
CA PRO A 119 1.11 -8.81 -9.25
C PRO A 119 2.44 -8.69 -8.51
N THR A 120 2.48 -7.88 -7.44
CA THR A 120 3.67 -7.71 -6.60
C THR A 120 4.02 -9.02 -5.88
N PHE A 121 3.02 -9.78 -5.40
CA PHE A 121 3.24 -11.12 -4.83
C PHE A 121 3.80 -12.09 -5.86
N VAL A 122 3.24 -12.09 -7.07
CA VAL A 122 3.73 -12.94 -8.17
C VAL A 122 5.17 -12.55 -8.54
N GLY A 123 5.46 -11.26 -8.68
CA GLY A 123 6.81 -10.76 -8.95
C GLY A 123 7.81 -11.14 -7.87
N GLY A 124 7.47 -10.90 -6.60
CA GLY A 124 8.30 -11.26 -5.45
C GLY A 124 8.51 -12.78 -5.31
N TYR A 125 7.54 -13.59 -5.73
CA TYR A 125 7.69 -15.05 -5.79
C TYR A 125 8.64 -15.48 -6.93
N GLN A 126 8.49 -14.91 -8.12
CA GLN A 126 9.27 -15.28 -9.31
C GLN A 126 10.70 -14.73 -9.27
N ASN A 127 10.88 -13.51 -8.81
CA ASN A 127 12.18 -12.85 -8.76
C ASN A 127 12.29 -11.93 -7.53
N PRO A 128 12.53 -12.48 -6.33
CA PRO A 128 12.64 -11.72 -5.09
C PRO A 128 13.76 -10.66 -5.11
N ALA A 129 14.79 -10.84 -5.94
CA ALA A 129 15.90 -9.90 -6.06
C ALA A 129 15.53 -8.57 -6.73
N GLN A 130 14.35 -8.48 -7.35
CA GLN A 130 13.84 -7.21 -7.92
C GLN A 130 13.09 -6.34 -6.90
N GLU A 131 12.89 -6.84 -5.68
CA GLU A 131 12.27 -6.13 -4.59
C GLU A 131 13.30 -5.77 -3.52
N ASP A 132 13.08 -4.66 -2.82
CA ASP A 132 13.98 -4.22 -1.74
C ASP A 132 13.57 -4.85 -0.39
N PRO A 133 14.36 -5.81 0.17
CA PRO A 133 14.01 -6.49 1.40
C PRO A 133 14.00 -5.57 2.62
N VAL A 134 14.80 -4.49 2.60
CA VAL A 134 14.86 -3.52 3.71
C VAL A 134 13.58 -2.70 3.75
N ALA A 135 13.09 -2.22 2.59
CA ALA A 135 11.84 -1.49 2.50
C ALA A 135 10.67 -2.34 3.02
N TRP A 136 10.53 -3.58 2.52
CA TRP A 136 9.45 -4.48 2.94
C TRP A 136 9.50 -4.82 4.43
N THR A 137 10.69 -4.98 4.99
CA THR A 137 10.86 -5.20 6.44
C THR A 137 10.42 -3.98 7.26
N ILE A 138 10.81 -2.77 6.86
CA ILE A 138 10.43 -1.55 7.58
C ILE A 138 8.91 -1.30 7.45
N TRP A 139 8.32 -1.50 6.27
CA TRP A 139 6.87 -1.42 6.09
C TRP A 139 6.13 -2.42 6.97
N PHE A 140 6.61 -3.66 7.07
CA PHE A 140 6.03 -4.66 7.97
C PHE A 140 6.10 -4.21 9.45
N ILE A 141 7.25 -3.70 9.90
CA ILE A 141 7.39 -3.17 11.26
C ILE A 141 6.41 -2.00 11.48
N SER A 142 6.24 -1.10 10.50
CA SER A 142 5.23 -0.05 10.53
C SER A 142 3.82 -0.60 10.79
N CYS A 143 3.47 -1.73 10.14
CA CYS A 143 2.18 -2.38 10.32
C CYS A 143 1.97 -2.86 11.77
N ILE A 144 2.99 -3.44 12.39
CA ILE A 144 2.91 -3.86 13.79
C ILE A 144 2.61 -2.67 14.71
N PHE A 145 3.31 -1.55 14.51
CA PHE A 145 3.02 -0.32 15.28
C PHE A 145 1.63 0.26 14.98
N ALA A 146 1.14 0.13 13.74
CA ALA A 146 -0.21 0.56 13.38
C ALA A 146 -1.28 -0.26 14.11
N LEU A 147 -1.13 -1.59 14.15
CA LEU A 147 -2.05 -2.48 14.87
C LEU A 147 -2.10 -2.15 16.36
N PHE A 148 -0.95 -1.94 17.00
CA PHE A 148 -0.89 -1.52 18.42
C PHE A 148 -1.41 -0.11 18.67
N ALA A 149 -1.55 0.71 17.63
CA ALA A 149 -2.11 2.06 17.74
C ALA A 149 -3.65 2.08 17.70
N ILE A 150 -4.30 0.97 17.34
CA ILE A 150 -5.77 0.88 17.23
C ILE A 150 -6.38 0.96 18.61
N LYS A 151 -7.10 2.06 18.89
CA LYS A 151 -7.81 2.26 20.17
C LYS A 151 -9.22 1.64 20.16
N LYS A 152 -9.87 1.62 19.00
CA LYS A 152 -11.22 1.05 18.82
C LYS A 152 -11.18 0.09 17.64
N TRP A 153 -11.43 -1.18 17.90
CA TRP A 153 -11.47 -2.23 16.90
C TRP A 153 -12.83 -2.25 16.20
N ASN A 154 -12.91 -1.50 15.10
CA ASN A 154 -14.03 -1.51 14.18
C ASN A 154 -13.51 -1.41 12.74
N LEU A 155 -14.36 -1.59 11.73
CA LEU A 155 -13.95 -1.61 10.33
C LEU A 155 -13.19 -0.34 9.91
N ALA A 156 -13.65 0.83 10.35
CA ALA A 156 -13.03 2.09 9.97
C ALA A 156 -11.59 2.22 10.48
N ASN A 157 -11.28 1.70 11.68
CA ASN A 157 -9.96 1.82 12.31
C ASN A 157 -9.03 0.64 11.97
N ALA A 158 -9.58 -0.57 11.76
CA ALA A 158 -8.79 -1.79 11.70
C ALA A 158 -8.53 -2.27 10.27
N LEU A 159 -9.45 -2.02 9.32
CA LEU A 159 -9.38 -2.65 8.02
C LEU A 159 -8.11 -2.29 7.24
N GLN A 160 -7.73 -1.01 7.18
CA GLN A 160 -6.53 -0.56 6.49
C GLN A 160 -5.25 -1.12 7.15
N PRO A 161 -5.02 -0.99 8.48
CA PRO A 161 -3.83 -1.61 9.10
C PRO A 161 -3.77 -3.12 8.91
N LEU A 162 -4.90 -3.83 8.96
CA LEU A 162 -4.94 -5.28 8.73
C LEU A 162 -4.59 -5.63 7.29
N THR A 163 -5.17 -4.96 6.31
CA THR A 163 -4.85 -5.18 4.89
C THR A 163 -3.37 -4.98 4.62
N PHE A 164 -2.80 -3.88 5.11
CA PHE A 164 -1.37 -3.60 4.95
C PHE A 164 -0.51 -4.63 5.67
N THR A 165 -0.93 -5.09 6.86
CA THR A 165 -0.20 -6.15 7.58
C THR A 165 -0.16 -7.43 6.76
N VAL A 166 -1.28 -7.85 6.17
CA VAL A 166 -1.32 -9.07 5.34
C VAL A 166 -0.41 -8.92 4.13
N ILE A 167 -0.51 -7.79 3.39
CA ILE A 167 0.31 -7.54 2.20
C ILE A 167 1.80 -7.59 2.56
N ASN A 168 2.20 -6.85 3.60
CA ASN A 168 3.60 -6.77 3.99
C ASN A 168 4.13 -8.07 4.59
N THR A 169 3.29 -8.85 5.29
CA THR A 169 3.66 -10.19 5.76
C THR A 169 3.99 -11.12 4.59
N VAL A 170 3.11 -11.15 3.58
CA VAL A 170 3.35 -11.97 2.38
C VAL A 170 4.64 -11.55 1.70
N MET A 171 4.88 -10.26 1.52
CA MET A 171 6.10 -9.77 0.87
C MET A 171 7.38 -10.06 1.69
N VAL A 172 7.35 -9.91 3.01
CA VAL A 172 8.49 -10.29 3.86
C VAL A 172 8.78 -11.79 3.74
N VAL A 173 7.75 -12.63 3.72
CA VAL A 173 7.93 -14.07 3.51
C VAL A 173 8.57 -14.35 2.16
N LEU A 174 8.09 -13.72 1.08
CA LEU A 174 8.58 -13.97 -0.28
C LEU A 174 9.97 -13.42 -0.54
N VAL A 175 10.27 -12.22 -0.04
CA VAL A 175 11.47 -11.45 -0.42
C VAL A 175 12.60 -11.57 0.61
N VAL A 176 12.26 -11.77 1.89
CA VAL A 176 13.25 -11.85 2.97
C VAL A 176 13.46 -13.30 3.42
N ILE A 177 12.40 -14.02 3.77
CA ILE A 177 12.53 -15.34 4.42
C ILE A 177 12.83 -16.44 3.40
N ARG A 178 12.03 -16.54 2.35
CA ARG A 178 12.13 -17.63 1.35
C ARG A 178 13.50 -17.73 0.66
N PRO A 179 14.18 -16.65 0.27
CA PRO A 179 15.51 -16.76 -0.36
C PRO A 179 16.59 -17.39 0.53
N HIS A 180 16.39 -17.39 1.85
CA HIS A 180 17.31 -18.04 2.80
C HIS A 180 16.96 -19.51 3.10
N LEU A 181 15.83 -20.00 2.58
CA LEU A 181 15.37 -21.38 2.76
C LEU A 181 15.63 -22.25 1.52
N LEU A 182 16.01 -21.65 0.39
CA LEU A 182 16.32 -22.30 -0.89
C LEU A 182 17.81 -22.27 -1.16
#